data_3f69005439d37c04190358374c85060a
#
_entry.id   3f69005439d37c04190358374c85060a
#
_cell.length_a   1.000
_cell.length_b   1.000
_cell.length_c   1.000
_cell.angle_alpha   90.00
_cell.angle_beta   90.00
_cell.angle_gamma   90.00
#
_symmetry.space_group_name_H-M   'P 1'
#
loop_
_entity.id
_entity.type
_entity.pdbx_description
1 polymer ?
#
loop_
_entity_poly.entity_id
_entity_poly.type
_entity_poly.pdbx_seq_one_letter_code
_entity_poly.pdbx_strand_id
1 'polypeptide(L)'
;MKLLNKYICGLGFGALMLTATSCVDETEPTEFANQSQVNASSAATEALTYAMPMYFNNVDEDILKDYNWHAVFGYGSMAIIRDMQTCDRSIGPNYNAHYLWAAADKSMDYDNFRMKYIWSYYYGFVLTANKVLQAIDIKNCDDNQKGYYGTALAFRAMLYLDLARTYEFLPNDAINGKNDKGNDVTNLTVPIVSETTSEDNARNNPRATREEMFKFILSDLDKAEEYIKFSPFNSDQTFPHLDCVYGLKARLYMWVEDYANAAKYARLAINEAANSGVDLMTKEECLNTKTGFNDISKWMWGTQMTSEDRAVTTGIVNWTSWMTNEQTFGYAGVGATCMIDSLLYSKISDTDFRKLEFVGPNGPVEGQKFCSTAAYTQYGIYDFSALMDPYSSIKFRPNEGEADDYKTACATAIPVMRVEEMYLIEAEATAHTDAAKGKELLTAFMKTRDPQYSFAGTSTQDVVDECFLQKRIELFGEGQIFFDYKRLNKSVDRTYEHNNWPTTAQLKTTTRPAWMNWPISINEVNNNAAVRDYNNPSCTDAYK
;
A
#
# COMPACT_ATOMS: atom_id res chain seq x y z
N MET A 1 26.18 27.83 -11.65
CA MET A 1 26.68 28.93 -10.80
C MET A 1 26.50 28.53 -9.36
N LYS A 2 27.59 28.42 -8.64
CA LYS A 2 27.75 27.97 -7.26
C LYS A 2 26.96 28.86 -6.28
N LEU A 3 26.63 28.28 -5.13
CA LEU A 3 26.14 28.85 -3.87
C LEU A 3 24.64 28.66 -3.62
N LEU A 4 24.32 27.56 -2.99
CA LEU A 4 23.40 27.51 -1.82
C LEU A 4 23.44 26.11 -1.16
N ASN A 5 24.56 25.76 -0.60
CA ASN A 5 24.68 24.69 0.37
C ASN A 5 25.65 25.15 1.45
N LYS A 6 25.09 25.51 2.60
CA LYS A 6 25.70 25.51 3.94
C LYS A 6 24.84 26.37 4.85
N TYR A 7 24.23 25.74 5.83
CA TYR A 7 23.98 26.25 7.18
C TYR A 7 22.87 25.43 7.87
N ILE A 8 23.25 24.24 8.29
CA ILE A 8 22.66 23.62 9.47
C ILE A 8 23.85 23.02 10.22
N CYS A 9 24.27 23.69 11.29
CA CYS A 9 24.98 23.13 12.44
C CYS A 9 25.36 24.27 13.37
N GLY A 10 24.99 24.17 14.63
CA GLY A 10 25.58 24.98 15.69
C GLY A 10 24.60 25.56 16.70
N LEU A 11 24.11 24.76 17.62
CA LEU A 11 23.57 25.23 18.88
C LEU A 11 24.51 24.79 20.01
N GLY A 12 25.32 25.74 20.47
CA GLY A 12 26.12 25.60 21.68
C GLY A 12 25.42 26.30 22.85
N PHE A 13 25.30 25.55 23.93
CA PHE A 13 24.78 26.03 25.23
C PHE A 13 25.73 27.06 25.89
N GLY A 14 25.15 28.12 26.46
CA GLY A 14 25.79 29.02 27.40
C GLY A 14 24.77 29.63 28.33
N ALA A 15 24.67 29.09 29.54
CA ALA A 15 23.84 29.67 30.59
C ALA A 15 24.52 30.89 31.25
N LEU A 16 23.78 32.00 31.34
CA LEU A 16 24.06 33.05 32.35
C LEU A 16 22.72 33.62 32.84
N MET A 17 22.46 33.36 34.14
CA MET A 17 21.37 34.03 34.87
C MET A 17 21.69 35.49 35.07
N LEU A 18 20.77 36.36 34.69
CA LEU A 18 20.62 37.70 35.25
C LEU A 18 19.14 38.05 35.30
N THR A 19 18.61 38.19 36.49
CA THR A 19 17.27 38.70 36.77
C THR A 19 17.16 40.15 36.41
N ALA A 20 16.36 40.44 35.37
CA ALA A 20 15.82 41.78 35.15
C ALA A 20 14.37 41.60 34.69
N THR A 21 13.44 42.01 35.55
CA THR A 21 12.04 42.24 35.17
C THR A 21 11.98 43.37 34.15
N SER A 22 11.89 42.99 32.88
CA SER A 22 11.55 43.89 31.80
C SER A 22 10.42 43.20 31.02
N CYS A 23 9.28 43.88 30.88
CA CYS A 23 8.30 43.56 29.85
C CYS A 23 9.00 43.71 28.51
N VAL A 24 9.51 42.63 27.97
CA VAL A 24 9.90 42.51 26.57
C VAL A 24 8.68 41.93 25.87
N ASP A 25 7.99 42.74 25.08
CA ASP A 25 7.16 42.24 24.01
C ASP A 25 8.04 41.26 23.21
N GLU A 26 7.66 40.00 23.12
CA GLU A 26 8.33 39.06 22.24
C GLU A 26 8.24 39.61 20.81
N THR A 27 9.34 40.16 20.33
CA THR A 27 9.45 40.52 18.92
C THR A 27 9.51 39.24 18.12
N GLU A 28 8.44 38.95 17.39
CA GLU A 28 8.40 37.82 16.48
C GLU A 28 9.58 37.87 15.49
N PRO A 29 10.26 36.75 15.24
CA PRO A 29 11.37 36.72 14.28
C PRO A 29 10.87 37.14 12.89
N THR A 30 11.51 38.14 12.31
CA THR A 30 11.15 38.67 10.98
C THR A 30 11.70 37.83 9.82
N GLU A 31 12.60 36.89 10.11
CA GLU A 31 13.25 36.03 9.09
C GLU A 31 12.67 34.61 9.00
N PHE A 32 11.90 34.17 9.99
CA PHE A 32 11.27 32.84 10.01
C PHE A 32 9.83 32.98 10.49
N ALA A 33 8.90 32.35 9.77
CA ALA A 33 7.50 32.25 10.21
C ALA A 33 7.42 31.46 11.52
N ASN A 34 6.76 32.00 12.53
CA ASN A 34 6.45 31.24 13.74
C ASN A 34 5.24 30.30 13.50
N GLN A 35 5.01 29.35 14.43
CA GLN A 35 3.93 28.36 14.30
C GLN A 35 2.55 29.02 14.15
N SER A 36 2.30 30.17 14.83
CA SER A 36 1.02 30.87 14.71
C SER A 36 0.83 31.52 13.34
N GLN A 37 1.89 32.02 12.72
CA GLN A 37 1.87 32.56 11.37
C GLN A 37 1.66 31.46 10.31
N VAL A 38 2.28 30.30 10.50
CA VAL A 38 2.03 29.10 9.66
C VAL A 38 0.58 28.66 9.77
N ASN A 39 0.05 28.55 10.98
CA ASN A 39 -1.32 28.13 11.24
C ASN A 39 -2.37 29.12 10.68
N ALA A 40 -2.04 30.42 10.61
CA ALA A 40 -2.90 31.46 10.05
C ALA A 40 -2.84 31.55 8.51
N SER A 41 -1.89 30.86 7.85
CA SER A 41 -1.68 30.96 6.41
C SER A 41 -2.24 29.75 5.66
N SER A 42 -3.26 29.98 4.84
CA SER A 42 -3.79 28.93 3.93
C SER A 42 -2.71 28.41 2.97
N ALA A 43 -1.83 29.27 2.47
CA ALA A 43 -0.71 28.86 1.60
C ALA A 43 0.32 27.97 2.32
N ALA A 44 0.58 28.22 3.61
CA ALA A 44 1.49 27.38 4.38
C ALA A 44 0.86 26.00 4.69
N THR A 45 -0.43 25.96 5.03
CA THR A 45 -1.15 24.69 5.24
C THR A 45 -1.33 23.90 3.94
N GLU A 46 -1.50 24.58 2.80
CA GLU A 46 -1.47 23.97 1.48
C GLU A 46 -0.12 23.27 1.21
N ALA A 47 1.00 23.97 1.41
CA ALA A 47 2.34 23.41 1.22
C ALA A 47 2.60 22.19 2.12
N LEU A 48 2.12 22.20 3.38
CA LEU A 48 2.17 21.05 4.26
C LEU A 48 1.32 19.87 3.73
N THR A 49 0.17 20.18 3.12
CA THR A 49 -0.74 19.17 2.57
C THR A 49 -0.12 18.45 1.37
N TYR A 50 0.60 19.16 0.49
CA TYR A 50 1.34 18.54 -0.62
C TYR A 50 2.45 17.59 -0.17
N ALA A 51 2.96 17.71 1.04
CA ALA A 51 3.94 16.75 1.56
C ALA A 51 3.39 15.32 1.70
N MET A 52 2.06 15.15 1.83
CA MET A 52 1.45 13.83 2.00
C MET A 52 1.51 12.96 0.73
N PRO A 53 1.03 13.39 -0.46
CA PRO A 53 1.19 12.60 -1.67
C PRO A 53 2.66 12.37 -2.05
N MET A 54 3.56 13.33 -1.78
CA MET A 54 4.99 13.15 -2.00
C MET A 54 5.59 12.05 -1.10
N TYR A 55 5.04 11.87 0.11
CA TYR A 55 5.54 10.86 1.05
C TYR A 55 5.30 9.41 0.58
N PHE A 56 4.33 9.16 -0.29
CA PHE A 56 4.13 7.83 -0.86
C PHE A 56 5.40 7.25 -1.50
N ASN A 57 6.17 8.09 -2.20
CA ASN A 57 7.37 7.70 -2.93
C ASN A 57 8.66 8.05 -2.17
N ASN A 58 8.54 8.32 -0.85
CA ASN A 58 9.69 8.70 -0.04
C ASN A 58 10.71 7.59 0.05
N VAL A 59 11.96 7.92 -0.28
CA VAL A 59 13.13 7.06 -0.13
C VAL A 59 13.87 7.47 1.13
N ASP A 60 14.04 6.54 2.06
CA ASP A 60 14.76 6.80 3.31
C ASP A 60 16.28 6.78 3.06
N GLU A 61 16.88 7.96 2.96
CA GLU A 61 18.31 8.14 2.66
C GLU A 61 19.24 7.61 3.77
N ASP A 62 18.79 7.59 5.01
CA ASP A 62 19.61 7.09 6.13
C ASP A 62 19.63 5.57 6.14
N ILE A 63 18.50 4.94 5.89
CA ILE A 63 18.43 3.49 5.72
C ILE A 63 19.12 3.05 4.42
N LEU A 64 19.06 3.88 3.36
CA LEU A 64 19.80 3.66 2.13
C LEU A 64 21.32 3.51 2.32
N LYS A 65 21.91 4.29 3.22
CA LYS A 65 23.37 4.28 3.45
C LYS A 65 23.87 3.06 4.20
N ASP A 66 23.05 2.55 5.12
CA ASP A 66 23.47 1.55 6.10
C ASP A 66 23.03 0.12 5.74
N TYR A 67 22.03 -0.03 4.86
CA TYR A 67 21.41 -1.30 4.54
C TYR A 67 21.17 -1.47 3.03
N ASN A 68 20.70 -2.65 2.68
CA ASN A 68 20.34 -3.00 1.31
C ASN A 68 19.14 -2.18 0.81
N TRP A 69 19.42 -1.17 0.04
CA TRP A 69 18.53 -0.10 -0.41
C TRP A 69 17.48 -0.51 -1.47
N HIS A 70 17.56 -1.72 -2.02
CA HIS A 70 16.67 -2.16 -3.11
C HIS A 70 15.18 -2.29 -2.72
N ALA A 71 14.84 -2.21 -1.45
CA ALA A 71 13.49 -2.39 -0.92
C ALA A 71 12.94 -1.15 -0.17
N VAL A 72 13.51 0.05 -0.32
CA VAL A 72 13.19 1.23 0.51
C VAL A 72 12.70 2.41 -0.33
N PHE A 73 11.61 2.22 -1.08
CA PHE A 73 11.08 3.21 -2.01
C PHE A 73 9.58 3.51 -1.77
N GLY A 74 9.16 3.63 -0.53
CA GLY A 74 7.83 4.09 -0.17
C GLY A 74 6.74 3.02 -0.25
N TYR A 75 5.52 3.45 -0.54
CA TYR A 75 4.32 2.60 -0.52
C TYR A 75 4.40 1.43 -1.50
N GLY A 76 5.00 1.62 -2.66
CA GLY A 76 5.22 0.56 -3.62
C GLY A 76 6.01 -0.62 -3.04
N SER A 77 7.01 -0.35 -2.18
CA SER A 77 7.73 -1.40 -1.47
C SER A 77 6.81 -2.18 -0.52
N MET A 78 5.89 -1.49 0.19
CA MET A 78 4.92 -2.14 1.09
C MET A 78 3.98 -3.05 0.32
N ALA A 79 3.50 -2.64 -0.86
CA ALA A 79 2.66 -3.45 -1.72
C ALA A 79 3.37 -4.75 -2.15
N ILE A 80 4.62 -4.64 -2.60
CA ILE A 80 5.43 -5.82 -3.00
C ILE A 80 5.64 -6.77 -1.83
N ILE A 81 6.03 -6.27 -0.64
CA ILE A 81 6.26 -7.11 0.54
C ILE A 81 4.99 -7.87 0.92
N ARG A 82 3.84 -7.20 0.92
CA ARG A 82 2.54 -7.83 1.21
C ARG A 82 2.20 -8.94 0.22
N ASP A 83 2.32 -8.67 -1.08
CA ASP A 83 2.02 -9.66 -2.11
C ASP A 83 2.97 -10.87 -2.05
N MET A 84 4.25 -10.64 -1.79
CA MET A 84 5.24 -11.72 -1.65
C MET A 84 4.94 -12.66 -0.46
N GLN A 85 4.15 -12.23 0.51
CA GLN A 85 3.73 -13.07 1.64
C GLN A 85 2.51 -13.93 1.38
N THR A 86 1.85 -13.76 0.24
CA THR A 86 0.72 -14.57 -0.23
C THR A 86 1.22 -15.73 -1.13
N CYS A 87 0.31 -16.44 -1.79
CA CYS A 87 0.67 -17.34 -2.89
C CYS A 87 0.23 -16.83 -4.25
N ASP A 88 0.22 -15.51 -4.46
CA ASP A 88 -0.28 -14.94 -5.72
C ASP A 88 0.86 -14.47 -6.62
N ARG A 89 1.87 -13.82 -6.05
CA ARG A 89 3.03 -13.30 -6.78
C ARG A 89 4.27 -14.16 -6.53
N SER A 90 4.67 -14.89 -7.55
CA SER A 90 5.94 -15.61 -7.58
C SER A 90 7.08 -14.74 -8.14
N ILE A 91 8.29 -15.25 -8.11
CA ILE A 91 9.51 -14.59 -8.59
C ILE A 91 10.32 -15.56 -9.44
N GLY A 92 11.00 -15.06 -10.47
CA GLY A 92 11.77 -15.86 -11.41
C GLY A 92 12.87 -16.70 -10.77
N PRO A 93 13.33 -17.77 -11.47
CA PRO A 93 14.30 -18.72 -10.92
C PRO A 93 15.68 -18.12 -10.66
N ASN A 94 16.07 -17.12 -11.43
CA ASN A 94 17.33 -16.39 -11.28
C ASN A 94 17.13 -15.11 -10.47
N TYR A 95 16.50 -15.22 -9.33
CA TYR A 95 16.04 -14.09 -8.52
C TYR A 95 17.18 -13.29 -7.89
N ASN A 96 16.93 -11.99 -7.73
CA ASN A 96 17.63 -11.17 -6.75
C ASN A 96 17.01 -11.40 -5.38
N ALA A 97 17.82 -11.77 -4.38
CA ALA A 97 17.37 -12.23 -3.08
C ALA A 97 16.56 -11.21 -2.23
N HIS A 98 16.47 -9.94 -2.64
CA HIS A 98 15.91 -8.89 -1.79
C HIS A 98 14.47 -9.11 -1.36
N TYR A 99 13.57 -9.51 -2.29
CA TYR A 99 12.18 -9.77 -1.95
C TYR A 99 11.88 -11.25 -1.67
N LEU A 100 12.77 -12.15 -2.08
CA LEU A 100 12.62 -13.58 -1.76
C LEU A 100 12.48 -13.81 -0.26
N TRP A 101 13.19 -13.05 0.54
CA TRP A 101 13.14 -13.18 2.00
C TRP A 101 11.75 -12.83 2.56
N ALA A 102 11.04 -11.86 1.99
CA ALA A 102 9.66 -11.59 2.35
C ALA A 102 8.76 -12.80 2.04
N ALA A 103 9.00 -13.46 0.89
CA ALA A 103 8.27 -14.68 0.52
C ALA A 103 8.59 -15.89 1.39
N ALA A 104 9.76 -15.90 2.05
CA ALA A 104 10.28 -17.01 2.85
C ALA A 104 10.30 -16.73 4.37
N ASP A 105 9.57 -15.71 4.83
CA ASP A 105 9.43 -15.26 6.24
C ASP A 105 10.68 -14.68 6.91
N LYS A 106 11.89 -15.07 6.51
CA LYS A 106 13.17 -14.80 7.20
C LYS A 106 13.53 -13.33 7.39
N SER A 107 12.94 -12.42 6.61
CA SER A 107 13.19 -10.98 6.72
C SER A 107 12.16 -10.24 7.55
N MET A 108 11.24 -10.96 8.16
CA MET A 108 10.14 -10.38 8.93
C MET A 108 10.38 -10.45 10.45
N ASP A 109 11.63 -10.54 10.88
CA ASP A 109 11.97 -10.45 12.30
C ASP A 109 12.09 -8.99 12.77
N TYR A 110 11.77 -8.73 14.04
CA TYR A 110 11.61 -7.38 14.62
C TYR A 110 12.89 -6.52 14.55
N ASP A 111 14.07 -7.11 14.47
CA ASP A 111 15.35 -6.41 14.34
C ASP A 111 15.84 -6.28 12.90
N ASN A 112 15.14 -6.88 11.92
CA ASN A 112 15.49 -6.79 10.51
C ASN A 112 15.32 -5.36 9.97
N PHE A 113 16.19 -4.96 9.05
CA PHE A 113 16.14 -3.62 8.46
C PHE A 113 14.79 -3.29 7.80
N ARG A 114 14.12 -4.28 7.18
CA ARG A 114 12.78 -4.07 6.58
C ARG A 114 11.76 -3.67 7.62
N MET A 115 11.74 -4.33 8.77
CA MET A 115 10.80 -3.98 9.84
C MET A 115 11.09 -2.61 10.41
N LYS A 116 12.39 -2.22 10.51
CA LYS A 116 12.79 -0.85 10.88
C LYS A 116 12.29 0.16 9.86
N TYR A 117 12.52 -0.10 8.57
CA TYR A 117 12.08 0.76 7.47
C TYR A 117 10.55 0.92 7.44
N ILE A 118 9.81 -0.19 7.43
CA ILE A 118 8.34 -0.18 7.38
C ILE A 118 7.76 0.65 8.53
N TRP A 119 8.26 0.43 9.75
CA TRP A 119 7.82 1.17 10.93
C TRP A 119 8.10 2.66 10.80
N SER A 120 9.32 3.03 10.46
CA SER A 120 9.73 4.43 10.26
C SER A 120 8.96 5.10 9.14
N TYR A 121 8.73 4.40 8.03
CA TYR A 121 7.95 4.91 6.90
C TYR A 121 6.52 5.26 7.32
N TYR A 122 5.79 4.33 7.92
CA TYR A 122 4.40 4.58 8.31
C TYR A 122 4.27 5.67 9.36
N TYR A 123 5.08 5.64 10.42
CA TYR A 123 4.99 6.67 11.47
C TYR A 123 5.54 8.04 11.03
N GLY A 124 6.51 8.09 10.13
CA GLY A 124 6.93 9.33 9.48
C GLY A 124 5.81 9.94 8.62
N PHE A 125 5.06 9.09 7.92
CA PHE A 125 3.92 9.54 7.15
C PHE A 125 2.74 9.99 8.06
N VAL A 126 2.46 9.26 9.15
CA VAL A 126 1.49 9.68 10.18
C VAL A 126 1.88 11.04 10.76
N LEU A 127 3.17 11.24 11.06
CA LEU A 127 3.66 12.54 11.55
C LEU A 127 3.41 13.66 10.53
N THR A 128 3.57 13.39 9.24
CA THR A 128 3.30 14.36 8.17
C THR A 128 1.82 14.76 8.17
N ALA A 129 0.90 13.81 8.25
CA ALA A 129 -0.54 14.10 8.38
C ALA A 129 -0.86 14.87 9.68
N ASN A 130 -0.27 14.45 10.81
CA ASN A 130 -0.46 15.14 12.09
C ASN A 130 0.01 16.59 12.07
N LYS A 131 1.07 16.93 11.33
CA LYS A 131 1.52 18.32 11.17
C LYS A 131 0.48 19.18 10.46
N VAL A 132 -0.20 18.66 9.44
CA VAL A 132 -1.30 19.39 8.78
C VAL A 132 -2.44 19.61 9.76
N LEU A 133 -2.84 18.56 10.50
CA LEU A 133 -3.94 18.64 11.47
C LEU A 133 -3.64 19.61 12.61
N GLN A 134 -2.39 19.64 13.08
CA GLN A 134 -1.93 20.57 14.12
C GLN A 134 -1.90 22.03 13.65
N ALA A 135 -1.61 22.25 12.35
CA ALA A 135 -1.51 23.59 11.79
C ALA A 135 -2.86 24.28 11.54
N ILE A 136 -3.98 23.55 11.61
CA ILE A 136 -5.31 24.07 11.26
C ILE A 136 -6.20 24.15 12.50
N ASP A 137 -6.58 25.38 12.89
CA ASP A 137 -7.69 25.60 13.84
C ASP A 137 -9.02 25.47 13.09
N ILE A 138 -9.60 24.27 13.12
CA ILE A 138 -10.82 23.95 12.39
C ILE A 138 -12.03 24.85 12.73
N LYS A 139 -12.00 25.54 13.85
CA LYS A 139 -13.07 26.46 14.27
C LYS A 139 -12.96 27.85 13.63
N ASN A 140 -11.74 28.23 13.26
CA ASN A 140 -11.40 29.57 12.79
C ASN A 140 -10.59 29.55 11.48
N CYS A 141 -10.87 28.60 10.57
CA CYS A 141 -10.15 28.44 9.31
C CYS A 141 -11.03 28.75 8.09
N ASP A 142 -10.42 28.97 6.94
CA ASP A 142 -11.12 29.12 5.67
C ASP A 142 -11.56 27.75 5.09
N ASP A 143 -12.31 27.77 3.99
CA ASP A 143 -12.83 26.53 3.38
C ASP A 143 -11.72 25.67 2.80
N ASN A 144 -10.66 26.25 2.21
CA ASN A 144 -9.51 25.48 1.73
C ASN A 144 -8.82 24.72 2.88
N GLN A 145 -8.62 25.41 4.01
CA GLN A 145 -8.05 24.79 5.21
C GLN A 145 -8.94 23.66 5.76
N LYS A 146 -10.27 23.79 5.69
CA LYS A 146 -11.18 22.66 6.01
C LYS A 146 -10.93 21.49 5.07
N GLY A 147 -10.77 21.77 3.77
CA GLY A 147 -10.43 20.74 2.78
C GLY A 147 -9.11 20.04 3.08
N TYR A 148 -8.05 20.80 3.40
CA TYR A 148 -6.75 20.25 3.81
C TYR A 148 -6.84 19.39 5.07
N TYR A 149 -7.65 19.84 6.05
CA TYR A 149 -7.92 19.08 7.26
C TYR A 149 -8.60 17.74 6.96
N GLY A 150 -9.66 17.74 6.14
CA GLY A 150 -10.34 16.52 5.70
C GLY A 150 -9.41 15.57 4.93
N THR A 151 -8.57 16.11 4.05
CA THR A 151 -7.55 15.37 3.30
C THR A 151 -6.54 14.70 4.26
N ALA A 152 -6.02 15.43 5.25
CA ALA A 152 -5.05 14.89 6.22
C ALA A 152 -5.66 13.77 7.09
N LEU A 153 -6.93 13.91 7.47
CA LEU A 153 -7.67 12.86 8.18
C LEU A 153 -7.83 11.60 7.34
N ALA A 154 -8.13 11.73 6.04
CA ALA A 154 -8.24 10.58 5.13
C ALA A 154 -6.90 9.86 4.97
N PHE A 155 -5.79 10.59 4.81
CA PHE A 155 -4.44 10.01 4.81
C PHE A 155 -4.13 9.28 6.11
N ARG A 156 -4.36 9.91 7.26
CA ARG A 156 -4.10 9.31 8.57
C ARG A 156 -4.94 8.05 8.80
N ALA A 157 -6.20 8.07 8.42
CA ALA A 157 -7.09 6.93 8.49
C ALA A 157 -6.59 5.76 7.63
N MET A 158 -6.14 6.01 6.40
CA MET A 158 -5.52 5.00 5.52
C MET A 158 -4.30 4.37 6.19
N LEU A 159 -3.40 5.20 6.71
CA LEU A 159 -2.15 4.73 7.34
C LEU A 159 -2.42 3.86 8.56
N TYR A 160 -3.33 4.29 9.44
CA TYR A 160 -3.68 3.49 10.62
C TYR A 160 -4.46 2.23 10.28
N LEU A 161 -5.27 2.25 9.22
CA LEU A 161 -5.95 1.05 8.75
C LEU A 161 -4.94 0.02 8.21
N ASP A 162 -3.95 0.45 7.45
CA ASP A 162 -2.87 -0.42 6.97
C ASP A 162 -2.03 -0.96 8.14
N LEU A 163 -1.60 -0.08 9.05
CA LEU A 163 -0.87 -0.46 10.27
C LEU A 163 -1.66 -1.46 11.11
N ALA A 164 -2.94 -1.18 11.38
CA ALA A 164 -3.79 -2.04 12.18
C ALA A 164 -3.89 -3.43 11.55
N ARG A 165 -4.30 -3.53 10.28
CA ARG A 165 -4.46 -4.80 9.58
C ARG A 165 -3.15 -5.58 9.45
N THR A 166 -2.01 -4.88 9.37
CA THR A 166 -0.69 -5.50 9.23
C THR A 166 -0.18 -6.05 10.58
N TYR A 167 -0.21 -5.24 11.63
CA TYR A 167 0.40 -5.56 12.92
C TYR A 167 -0.55 -6.23 13.92
N GLU A 168 -1.86 -6.20 13.68
CA GLU A 168 -2.79 -6.92 14.52
C GLU A 168 -2.42 -8.39 14.60
N PHE A 169 -2.29 -8.92 15.83
CA PHE A 169 -2.05 -10.34 16.00
C PHE A 169 -3.36 -11.13 15.90
N LEU A 170 -3.43 -12.01 14.94
CA LEU A 170 -4.50 -13.00 14.80
C LEU A 170 -3.91 -14.41 14.95
N PRO A 171 -4.49 -15.28 15.81
CA PRO A 171 -4.03 -16.66 15.97
C PRO A 171 -3.97 -17.41 14.64
N ASN A 172 -3.04 -18.36 14.54
CA ASN A 172 -2.79 -19.19 13.36
C ASN A 172 -2.46 -20.63 13.77
N ASP A 173 -2.07 -21.48 12.83
CA ASP A 173 -1.76 -22.87 13.11
C ASP A 173 -0.45 -23.09 13.89
N ALA A 174 0.44 -22.10 13.93
CA ALA A 174 1.74 -22.21 14.59
C ALA A 174 1.79 -21.47 15.94
N ILE A 175 1.03 -20.37 16.10
CA ILE A 175 1.13 -19.47 17.26
C ILE A 175 -0.27 -19.09 17.76
N ASN A 176 -0.52 -19.24 19.06
CA ASN A 176 -1.83 -19.11 19.69
C ASN A 176 -2.13 -17.76 20.33
N GLY A 177 -1.36 -16.70 20.04
CA GLY A 177 -1.57 -15.34 20.57
C GLY A 177 -0.73 -14.97 21.77
N LYS A 178 0.04 -15.88 22.35
CA LYS A 178 1.02 -15.57 23.40
C LYS A 178 2.38 -15.32 22.80
N ASN A 179 2.99 -14.21 23.20
CA ASN A 179 4.36 -13.90 22.80
C ASN A 179 5.40 -14.62 23.68
N ASP A 180 6.70 -14.44 23.38
CA ASP A 180 7.82 -15.11 24.07
C ASP A 180 7.91 -14.75 25.57
N LYS A 181 7.25 -13.66 25.99
CA LYS A 181 7.15 -13.25 27.42
C LYS A 181 5.90 -13.79 28.11
N GLY A 182 5.06 -14.57 27.40
CA GLY A 182 3.84 -15.17 27.91
C GLY A 182 2.62 -14.23 27.94
N ASN A 183 2.77 -12.99 27.43
CA ASN A 183 1.67 -12.03 27.37
C ASN A 183 0.76 -12.33 26.17
N ASP A 184 -0.54 -12.15 26.37
CA ASP A 184 -1.54 -12.23 25.29
C ASP A 184 -1.47 -10.95 24.45
N VAL A 185 -1.23 -11.11 23.15
CA VAL A 185 -1.16 -10.03 22.16
C VAL A 185 -2.28 -10.10 21.11
N THR A 186 -3.26 -11.01 21.32
CA THR A 186 -4.38 -11.20 20.40
C THR A 186 -5.17 -9.91 20.22
N ASN A 187 -5.45 -9.55 18.99
CA ASN A 187 -6.17 -8.33 18.58
C ASN A 187 -5.50 -7.00 19.03
N LEU A 188 -4.25 -7.01 19.46
CA LEU A 188 -3.48 -5.78 19.66
C LEU A 188 -2.95 -5.29 18.32
N THR A 189 -3.20 -4.02 18.01
CA THR A 189 -2.76 -3.35 16.78
C THR A 189 -1.43 -2.62 16.99
N VAL A 190 -1.39 -1.31 16.85
CA VAL A 190 -0.20 -0.46 17.04
C VAL A 190 -0.52 0.70 17.99
N PRO A 191 0.47 1.41 18.56
CA PRO A 191 0.24 2.64 19.30
C PRO A 191 -0.41 3.73 18.44
N ILE A 192 -1.37 4.47 18.99
CA ILE A 192 -1.97 5.63 18.34
C ILE A 192 -1.17 6.88 18.69
N VAL A 193 -0.66 7.57 17.66
CA VAL A 193 0.02 8.87 17.77
C VAL A 193 -0.77 9.90 16.98
N SER A 194 -1.39 10.84 17.68
CA SER A 194 -2.17 11.93 17.10
C SER A 194 -1.40 13.25 17.12
N GLU A 195 -1.98 14.29 16.55
CA GLU A 195 -1.46 15.67 16.57
C GLU A 195 -1.33 16.25 17.98
N THR A 196 -1.98 15.63 18.97
CA THR A 196 -1.94 16.05 20.39
C THR A 196 -1.03 15.17 21.25
N THR A 197 -0.42 14.11 20.69
CA THR A 197 0.46 13.21 21.44
C THR A 197 1.80 13.88 21.70
N SER A 198 2.15 14.09 22.98
CA SER A 198 3.45 14.62 23.38
C SER A 198 4.54 13.55 23.26
N GLU A 199 5.82 13.98 23.19
CA GLU A 199 6.97 13.07 23.15
C GLU A 199 7.01 12.16 24.41
N ASP A 200 6.74 12.70 25.58
CA ASP A 200 6.70 11.92 26.82
C ASP A 200 5.62 10.84 26.81
N ASN A 201 4.43 11.17 26.28
CA ASN A 201 3.36 10.20 26.13
C ASN A 201 3.71 9.13 25.08
N ALA A 202 4.40 9.49 24.00
CA ALA A 202 4.83 8.54 22.98
C ALA A 202 5.82 7.49 23.53
N ARG A 203 6.66 7.85 24.50
CA ARG A 203 7.63 6.93 25.15
C ARG A 203 6.98 5.84 26.02
N ASN A 204 5.71 5.96 26.34
CA ASN A 204 4.95 4.97 27.10
C ASN A 204 3.52 4.81 26.54
N ASN A 205 3.42 4.64 25.24
CA ASN A 205 2.17 4.54 24.49
C ASN A 205 1.86 3.07 24.18
N PRO A 206 0.84 2.45 24.79
CA PRO A 206 0.55 1.05 24.56
C PRO A 206 -0.03 0.81 23.15
N ARG A 207 0.02 -0.42 22.71
CA ARG A 207 -0.70 -0.89 21.54
C ARG A 207 -2.20 -0.73 21.77
N ALA A 208 -2.89 -0.12 20.82
CA ALA A 208 -4.35 -0.04 20.84
C ALA A 208 -4.96 -1.40 20.51
N THR A 209 -6.06 -1.72 21.16
CA THR A 209 -6.90 -2.84 20.79
C THR A 209 -7.57 -2.61 19.43
N ARG A 210 -8.09 -3.68 18.80
CA ARG A 210 -8.89 -3.58 17.57
C ARG A 210 -10.04 -2.57 17.71
N GLU A 211 -10.75 -2.58 18.85
CA GLU A 211 -11.89 -1.70 19.09
C GLU A 211 -11.48 -0.23 19.21
N GLU A 212 -10.41 0.07 19.96
CA GLU A 212 -9.88 1.42 20.11
C GLU A 212 -9.40 1.98 18.78
N MET A 213 -8.66 1.18 18.02
CA MET A 213 -8.18 1.55 16.70
C MET A 213 -9.32 1.77 15.70
N PHE A 214 -10.32 0.89 15.69
CA PHE A 214 -11.52 1.06 14.87
C PHE A 214 -12.22 2.40 15.16
N LYS A 215 -12.45 2.74 16.44
CA LYS A 215 -13.07 4.00 16.84
C LYS A 215 -12.25 5.21 16.42
N PHE A 216 -10.92 5.13 16.55
CA PHE A 216 -10.01 6.19 16.13
C PHE A 216 -10.08 6.43 14.62
N ILE A 217 -9.93 5.38 13.82
CA ILE A 217 -10.00 5.47 12.35
C ILE A 217 -11.37 5.94 11.88
N LEU A 218 -12.45 5.42 12.47
CA LEU A 218 -13.82 5.83 12.11
C LEU A 218 -14.05 7.31 12.43
N SER A 219 -13.57 7.79 13.58
CA SER A 219 -13.67 9.22 13.93
C SER A 219 -12.93 10.12 12.92
N ASP A 220 -11.77 9.70 12.42
CA ASP A 220 -11.06 10.42 11.38
C ASP A 220 -11.84 10.42 10.07
N LEU A 221 -12.39 9.26 9.66
CA LEU A 221 -13.16 9.14 8.42
C LEU A 221 -14.50 9.89 8.47
N ASP A 222 -15.17 9.95 9.62
CA ASP A 222 -16.41 10.71 9.77
C ASP A 222 -16.16 12.22 9.60
N LYS A 223 -15.07 12.73 10.18
CA LYS A 223 -14.66 14.12 9.98
C LYS A 223 -14.13 14.37 8.56
N ALA A 224 -13.39 13.42 7.99
CA ALA A 224 -12.94 13.52 6.60
C ALA A 224 -14.14 13.62 5.65
N GLU A 225 -15.20 12.82 5.84
CA GLU A 225 -16.45 12.90 5.06
C GLU A 225 -17.10 14.29 5.15
N GLU A 226 -17.05 14.93 6.33
CA GLU A 226 -17.59 16.28 6.53
C GLU A 226 -16.78 17.36 5.78
N TYR A 227 -15.42 17.27 5.82
CA TYR A 227 -14.56 18.37 5.42
C TYR A 227 -13.93 18.21 4.02
N ILE A 228 -13.77 16.98 3.49
CA ILE A 228 -13.05 16.73 2.24
C ILE A 228 -13.71 17.38 1.02
N LYS A 229 -15.01 17.63 1.08
CA LYS A 229 -15.76 18.36 0.03
C LYS A 229 -15.28 19.79 -0.22
N PHE A 230 -14.55 20.35 0.73
CA PHE A 230 -13.92 21.68 0.61
C PHE A 230 -12.51 21.60 0.01
N SER A 231 -11.99 20.40 -0.25
CA SER A 231 -10.65 20.22 -0.81
C SER A 231 -10.54 20.88 -2.20
N PRO A 232 -9.51 21.69 -2.44
CA PRO A 232 -9.27 22.27 -3.76
C PRO A 232 -8.68 21.27 -4.76
N PHE A 233 -8.34 20.03 -4.33
CA PHE A 233 -7.65 19.01 -5.15
C PHE A 233 -8.59 18.08 -5.92
N ASN A 234 -9.81 18.51 -6.23
CA ASN A 234 -10.91 17.68 -6.75
C ASN A 234 -10.65 16.93 -8.07
N SER A 235 -9.57 17.21 -8.77
CA SER A 235 -9.19 16.55 -10.04
C SER A 235 -7.80 15.90 -9.99
N ASP A 236 -7.20 15.82 -8.81
CA ASP A 236 -5.87 15.26 -8.61
C ASP A 236 -5.96 13.95 -7.83
N GLN A 237 -5.91 12.82 -8.53
CA GLN A 237 -5.99 11.49 -7.94
C GLN A 237 -4.78 11.11 -7.07
N THR A 238 -3.79 11.99 -6.89
CA THR A 238 -2.76 11.81 -5.86
C THR A 238 -3.27 12.17 -4.46
N PHE A 239 -4.42 12.85 -4.39
CA PHE A 239 -5.14 13.15 -3.15
C PHE A 239 -6.40 12.29 -3.02
N PRO A 240 -6.79 11.93 -1.79
CA PRO A 240 -8.07 11.25 -1.57
C PRO A 240 -9.24 12.23 -1.76
N HIS A 241 -10.31 11.75 -2.38
CA HIS A 241 -11.59 12.45 -2.52
C HIS A 241 -12.68 11.76 -1.69
N LEU A 242 -13.93 12.18 -1.82
CA LEU A 242 -15.03 11.63 -1.03
C LEU A 242 -15.27 10.13 -1.33
N ASP A 243 -15.10 9.70 -2.56
CA ASP A 243 -15.14 8.29 -2.95
C ASP A 243 -14.11 7.45 -2.21
N CYS A 244 -12.88 8.00 -2.03
CA CYS A 244 -11.81 7.36 -1.27
C CYS A 244 -12.15 7.27 0.23
N VAL A 245 -12.78 8.29 0.80
CA VAL A 245 -13.26 8.24 2.20
C VAL A 245 -14.29 7.13 2.38
N TYR A 246 -15.24 6.98 1.45
CA TYR A 246 -16.19 5.88 1.46
C TYR A 246 -15.49 4.53 1.24
N GLY A 247 -14.52 4.43 0.34
CA GLY A 247 -13.71 3.23 0.13
C GLY A 247 -12.92 2.83 1.39
N LEU A 248 -12.33 3.80 2.10
CA LEU A 248 -11.65 3.54 3.38
C LEU A 248 -12.64 3.06 4.46
N LYS A 249 -13.84 3.62 4.53
CA LYS A 249 -14.91 3.11 5.42
C LYS A 249 -15.31 1.68 5.04
N ALA A 250 -15.44 1.37 3.75
CA ALA A 250 -15.72 0.00 3.29
C ALA A 250 -14.62 -0.98 3.74
N ARG A 251 -13.34 -0.64 3.53
CA ARG A 251 -12.20 -1.43 4.02
C ARG A 251 -12.18 -1.57 5.54
N LEU A 252 -12.50 -0.49 6.27
CA LEU A 252 -12.56 -0.47 7.74
C LEU A 252 -13.64 -1.41 8.28
N TYR A 253 -14.84 -1.35 7.70
CA TYR A 253 -15.94 -2.23 8.10
C TYR A 253 -15.70 -3.70 7.69
N MET A 254 -15.03 -3.96 6.56
CA MET A 254 -14.56 -5.31 6.22
C MET A 254 -13.59 -5.86 7.26
N TRP A 255 -12.65 -5.03 7.76
CA TRP A 255 -11.70 -5.45 8.77
C TRP A 255 -12.36 -5.88 10.08
N VAL A 256 -13.41 -5.19 10.51
CA VAL A 256 -14.15 -5.54 11.74
C VAL A 256 -15.36 -6.44 11.49
N GLU A 257 -15.53 -6.92 10.24
CA GLU A 257 -16.59 -7.85 9.83
C GLU A 257 -18.02 -7.29 10.00
N ASP A 258 -18.18 -5.95 9.98
CA ASP A 258 -19.48 -5.29 9.84
C ASP A 258 -19.87 -5.22 8.36
N TYR A 259 -20.31 -6.34 7.84
CA TYR A 259 -20.58 -6.51 6.41
C TYR A 259 -21.72 -5.62 5.90
N ALA A 260 -22.70 -5.30 6.72
CA ALA A 260 -23.80 -4.40 6.33
C ALA A 260 -23.28 -2.99 6.01
N ASN A 261 -22.43 -2.45 6.88
CA ASN A 261 -21.80 -1.15 6.64
C ASN A 261 -20.73 -1.23 5.55
N ALA A 262 -19.96 -2.32 5.44
CA ALA A 262 -19.00 -2.52 4.37
C ALA A 262 -19.67 -2.44 2.99
N ALA A 263 -20.76 -3.17 2.77
CA ALA A 263 -21.55 -3.14 1.52
C ALA A 263 -22.10 -1.74 1.23
N LYS A 264 -22.66 -1.07 2.26
CA LYS A 264 -23.20 0.30 2.14
C LYS A 264 -22.13 1.28 1.65
N TYR A 265 -20.97 1.30 2.30
CA TYR A 265 -19.93 2.27 1.97
C TYR A 265 -19.19 1.91 0.67
N ALA A 266 -19.07 0.64 0.32
CA ALA A 266 -18.58 0.23 -1.00
C ALA A 266 -19.49 0.75 -2.14
N ARG A 267 -20.82 0.66 -1.98
CA ARG A 267 -21.78 1.21 -2.94
C ARG A 267 -21.70 2.74 -3.01
N LEU A 268 -21.53 3.43 -1.87
CA LEU A 268 -21.34 4.89 -1.87
C LEU A 268 -20.05 5.28 -2.58
N ALA A 269 -18.95 4.54 -2.37
CA ALA A 269 -17.68 4.76 -3.06
C ALA A 269 -17.82 4.60 -4.57
N ILE A 270 -18.49 3.53 -5.04
CA ILE A 270 -18.75 3.29 -6.47
C ILE A 270 -19.54 4.45 -7.08
N ASN A 271 -20.61 4.88 -6.40
CA ASN A 271 -21.46 5.95 -6.93
C ASN A 271 -20.72 7.29 -7.01
N GLU A 272 -19.89 7.60 -6.00
CA GLU A 272 -19.13 8.85 -5.96
C GLU A 272 -17.96 8.84 -6.95
N ALA A 273 -17.29 7.71 -7.14
CA ALA A 273 -16.28 7.52 -8.17
C ALA A 273 -16.86 7.78 -9.57
N ALA A 274 -18.05 7.21 -9.86
CA ALA A 274 -18.76 7.44 -11.13
C ALA A 274 -19.14 8.92 -11.32
N ASN A 275 -19.57 9.62 -10.26
CA ASN A 275 -19.85 11.07 -10.29
C ASN A 275 -18.59 11.88 -10.65
N SER A 276 -17.42 11.39 -10.28
CA SER A 276 -16.11 12.00 -10.57
C SER A 276 -15.50 11.51 -11.89
N GLY A 277 -16.19 10.65 -12.65
CA GLY A 277 -15.75 10.13 -13.94
C GLY A 277 -14.77 8.96 -13.84
N VAL A 278 -14.70 8.30 -12.70
CA VAL A 278 -13.90 7.09 -12.47
C VAL A 278 -14.83 5.87 -12.51
N ASP A 279 -14.64 5.04 -13.53
CA ASP A 279 -15.40 3.81 -13.77
C ASP A 279 -14.47 2.60 -13.83
N LEU A 280 -15.05 1.39 -13.97
CA LEU A 280 -14.28 0.16 -14.17
C LEU A 280 -13.38 0.29 -15.41
N MET A 281 -12.10 0.01 -15.25
CA MET A 281 -11.16 -0.04 -16.37
C MET A 281 -11.60 -1.08 -17.41
N THR A 282 -11.60 -0.69 -18.66
CA THR A 282 -11.90 -1.56 -19.80
C THR A 282 -10.72 -2.46 -20.15
N LYS A 283 -10.97 -3.51 -20.93
CA LYS A 283 -9.91 -4.36 -21.50
C LYS A 283 -8.85 -3.54 -22.24
N GLU A 284 -9.29 -2.58 -23.04
CA GLU A 284 -8.42 -1.73 -23.85
C GLU A 284 -7.53 -0.82 -22.99
N GLU A 285 -8.04 -0.34 -21.87
CA GLU A 285 -7.29 0.46 -20.91
C GLU A 285 -6.28 -0.40 -20.15
N CYS A 286 -6.70 -1.55 -19.62
CA CYS A 286 -5.79 -2.46 -18.89
C CYS A 286 -4.65 -2.98 -19.77
N LEU A 287 -4.90 -3.25 -21.06
CA LEU A 287 -3.94 -3.84 -21.98
C LEU A 287 -3.24 -2.81 -22.90
N ASN A 288 -3.35 -1.52 -22.61
CA ASN A 288 -2.68 -0.46 -23.37
C ASN A 288 -1.16 -0.64 -23.33
N THR A 289 -0.50 -0.66 -24.48
CA THR A 289 0.96 -0.91 -24.55
C THR A 289 1.82 0.30 -24.17
N LYS A 290 1.23 1.48 -23.95
CA LYS A 290 1.96 2.68 -23.51
C LYS A 290 1.87 2.91 -22.02
N THR A 291 0.66 2.87 -21.48
CA THR A 291 0.43 3.09 -20.04
C THR A 291 0.11 1.78 -19.33
N GLY A 292 -0.44 0.81 -20.05
CA GLY A 292 -0.99 -0.40 -19.46
C GLY A 292 -2.03 -0.06 -18.43
N PHE A 293 -2.01 -0.82 -17.36
CA PHE A 293 -2.80 -0.60 -16.17
C PHE A 293 -2.43 0.71 -15.41
N ASN A 294 -1.21 1.24 -15.58
CA ASN A 294 -0.65 2.35 -14.79
C ASN A 294 -1.15 3.75 -15.19
N ASP A 295 -2.44 3.92 -15.36
CA ASP A 295 -3.08 5.21 -15.63
C ASP A 295 -3.83 5.71 -14.39
N ILE A 296 -3.22 6.63 -13.65
CA ILE A 296 -3.79 7.18 -12.41
C ILE A 296 -5.16 7.82 -12.62
N SER A 297 -5.44 8.36 -13.82
CA SER A 297 -6.73 8.99 -14.15
C SER A 297 -7.91 8.02 -14.12
N LYS A 298 -7.63 6.70 -14.09
CA LYS A 298 -8.63 5.62 -14.07
C LYS A 298 -8.88 5.08 -12.66
N TRP A 299 -8.18 5.60 -11.66
CA TRP A 299 -8.28 5.13 -10.28
C TRP A 299 -8.94 6.17 -9.38
N MET A 300 -9.52 5.71 -8.30
CA MET A 300 -10.02 6.58 -7.23
C MET A 300 -8.86 7.31 -6.55
N TRP A 301 -7.73 6.60 -6.31
CA TRP A 301 -6.55 7.13 -5.65
C TRP A 301 -5.29 6.40 -6.09
N GLY A 302 -4.23 7.13 -6.31
CA GLY A 302 -2.91 6.60 -6.64
C GLY A 302 -1.79 7.52 -6.17
N THR A 303 -0.55 7.10 -6.42
CA THR A 303 0.61 7.98 -6.33
C THR A 303 1.29 8.03 -7.69
N GLN A 304 1.80 9.18 -8.07
CA GLN A 304 2.48 9.41 -9.34
C GLN A 304 3.95 9.70 -9.07
N MET A 305 4.84 8.91 -9.68
CA MET A 305 6.26 9.22 -9.73
C MET A 305 6.56 10.10 -10.95
N THR A 306 7.48 11.04 -10.77
CA THR A 306 8.02 11.90 -11.83
C THR A 306 9.48 11.56 -12.12
N SER A 307 10.02 11.99 -13.26
CA SER A 307 11.43 11.78 -13.61
C SER A 307 12.44 12.40 -12.62
N GLU A 308 11.98 13.36 -11.81
CA GLU A 308 12.80 14.07 -10.82
C GLU A 308 12.77 13.38 -9.44
N ASP A 309 11.81 12.47 -9.20
CA ASP A 309 11.69 11.80 -7.92
C ASP A 309 12.92 10.95 -7.58
N ARG A 310 13.29 10.96 -6.31
CA ARG A 310 14.46 10.20 -5.84
C ARG A 310 14.34 8.71 -6.19
N ALA A 311 13.15 8.13 -6.05
CA ALA A 311 12.87 6.75 -6.44
C ALA A 311 13.21 6.49 -7.92
N VAL A 312 12.90 7.41 -8.83
CA VAL A 312 13.22 7.30 -10.26
C VAL A 312 14.70 7.55 -10.52
N THR A 313 15.29 8.60 -9.94
CA THR A 313 16.69 8.98 -10.19
C THR A 313 17.71 7.98 -9.64
N THR A 314 17.32 7.03 -8.80
CA THR A 314 18.16 5.87 -8.42
C THR A 314 18.38 4.87 -9.56
N GLY A 315 17.53 4.90 -10.59
CA GLY A 315 17.53 3.99 -11.73
C GLY A 315 16.74 2.71 -11.49
N ILE A 316 16.98 1.99 -10.40
CA ILE A 316 16.40 0.66 -10.14
C ILE A 316 15.69 0.52 -8.80
N VAL A 317 15.80 1.49 -7.90
CA VAL A 317 15.19 1.44 -6.56
C VAL A 317 13.80 2.04 -6.63
N ASN A 318 12.91 1.37 -7.34
CA ASN A 318 11.54 1.81 -7.51
C ASN A 318 10.61 0.64 -7.83
N TRP A 319 9.33 0.91 -7.74
CA TRP A 319 8.27 -0.07 -7.95
C TRP A 319 8.27 -0.63 -9.39
N THR A 320 8.47 0.23 -10.39
CA THR A 320 8.46 -0.17 -11.79
C THR A 320 9.53 -1.21 -12.10
N SER A 321 10.75 -1.01 -11.57
CA SER A 321 11.86 -1.96 -11.75
C SER A 321 11.56 -3.37 -11.22
N TRP A 322 10.68 -3.50 -10.20
CA TRP A 322 10.29 -4.79 -9.63
C TRP A 322 9.03 -5.39 -10.24
N MET A 323 8.16 -4.56 -10.81
CA MET A 323 6.82 -5.00 -11.21
C MET A 323 6.66 -5.15 -12.71
N THR A 324 7.46 -4.45 -13.53
CA THR A 324 7.42 -4.60 -14.97
C THR A 324 8.48 -5.56 -15.48
N ASN A 325 8.11 -6.40 -16.45
CA ASN A 325 9.00 -7.31 -17.12
C ASN A 325 9.35 -6.84 -18.55
N GLU A 326 8.87 -5.68 -18.96
CA GLU A 326 9.01 -5.13 -20.31
C GLU A 326 10.04 -3.99 -20.37
N GLN A 327 11.20 -4.18 -19.73
CA GLN A 327 12.27 -3.18 -19.67
C GLN A 327 13.65 -3.84 -19.77
N THR A 328 14.66 -3.11 -20.31
CA THR A 328 16.04 -3.59 -20.44
C THR A 328 16.86 -3.38 -19.16
N PHE A 329 16.37 -2.53 -18.26
CA PHE A 329 16.94 -2.25 -16.95
C PHE A 329 16.08 -2.90 -15.85
N GLY A 330 16.48 -2.73 -14.58
CA GLY A 330 15.69 -3.23 -13.46
C GLY A 330 15.89 -4.72 -13.20
N TYR A 331 14.97 -5.28 -12.41
CA TYR A 331 15.18 -6.60 -11.81
C TYR A 331 14.80 -7.75 -12.75
N ALA A 332 13.88 -7.55 -13.65
CA ALA A 332 13.58 -8.55 -14.68
C ALA A 332 14.79 -8.85 -15.56
N GLY A 333 15.60 -7.83 -15.89
CA GLY A 333 16.84 -7.98 -16.66
C GLY A 333 17.92 -8.85 -15.98
N VAL A 334 17.81 -9.08 -14.66
CA VAL A 334 18.70 -9.97 -13.89
C VAL A 334 17.98 -11.21 -13.38
N GLY A 335 16.80 -11.53 -13.91
CA GLY A 335 16.05 -12.75 -13.62
C GLY A 335 15.18 -12.70 -12.37
N ALA A 336 14.94 -11.52 -11.78
CA ALA A 336 13.95 -11.35 -10.72
C ALA A 336 12.58 -10.98 -11.32
N THR A 337 12.09 -11.84 -12.18
CA THR A 337 10.85 -11.66 -12.94
C THR A 337 9.63 -11.64 -12.01
N CYS A 338 8.75 -10.67 -12.17
CA CYS A 338 7.45 -10.64 -11.50
C CYS A 338 6.49 -11.60 -12.19
N MET A 339 6.07 -12.66 -11.52
CA MET A 339 5.22 -13.72 -12.09
C MET A 339 3.96 -13.91 -11.25
N ILE A 340 2.86 -14.25 -11.93
CA ILE A 340 1.69 -14.81 -11.24
C ILE A 340 1.97 -16.26 -10.84
N ASP A 341 1.44 -16.70 -9.70
CA ASP A 341 1.42 -18.11 -9.29
C ASP A 341 0.75 -18.98 -10.36
N SER A 342 1.37 -20.11 -10.74
CA SER A 342 0.89 -20.94 -11.84
C SER A 342 -0.49 -21.54 -11.55
N LEU A 343 -0.81 -21.87 -10.30
CA LEU A 343 -2.13 -22.33 -9.93
C LEU A 343 -3.18 -21.21 -10.00
N LEU A 344 -2.83 -20.01 -9.57
CA LEU A 344 -3.72 -18.84 -9.70
C LEU A 344 -4.00 -18.53 -11.18
N TYR A 345 -2.95 -18.52 -12.02
CA TYR A 345 -3.10 -18.35 -13.47
C TYR A 345 -4.07 -19.39 -14.08
N SER A 346 -3.99 -20.64 -13.67
CA SER A 346 -4.87 -21.72 -14.14
C SER A 346 -6.34 -21.52 -13.80
N LYS A 347 -6.66 -20.65 -12.82
CA LYS A 347 -8.04 -20.30 -12.44
C LYS A 347 -8.65 -19.17 -13.28
N ILE A 348 -7.85 -18.51 -14.09
CA ILE A 348 -8.34 -17.46 -15.00
C ILE A 348 -8.88 -18.13 -16.25
N SER A 349 -10.15 -17.87 -16.57
CA SER A 349 -10.80 -18.39 -17.79
C SER A 349 -10.09 -17.90 -19.05
N ASP A 350 -10.11 -18.67 -20.14
CA ASP A 350 -9.56 -18.26 -21.44
C ASP A 350 -10.34 -17.11 -22.08
N THR A 351 -11.57 -16.88 -21.65
CA THR A 351 -12.42 -15.76 -22.10
C THR A 351 -12.33 -14.52 -21.22
N ASP A 352 -11.63 -14.60 -20.08
CA ASP A 352 -11.33 -13.49 -19.18
C ASP A 352 -10.12 -12.70 -19.71
N PHE A 353 -10.32 -11.44 -20.03
CA PHE A 353 -9.26 -10.62 -20.62
C PHE A 353 -8.05 -10.43 -19.68
N ARG A 354 -8.22 -10.54 -18.36
CA ARG A 354 -7.13 -10.41 -17.38
C ARG A 354 -6.09 -11.53 -17.55
N LYS A 355 -6.43 -12.65 -18.18
CA LYS A 355 -5.47 -13.67 -18.56
C LYS A 355 -4.38 -13.14 -19.50
N LEU A 356 -4.71 -12.14 -20.31
CA LEU A 356 -3.77 -11.46 -21.21
C LEU A 356 -2.78 -10.55 -20.48
N GLU A 357 -2.96 -10.32 -19.18
CA GLU A 357 -2.00 -9.60 -18.34
C GLU A 357 -0.81 -10.48 -17.90
N PHE A 358 -0.82 -11.77 -18.28
CA PHE A 358 0.22 -12.73 -17.89
C PHE A 358 0.62 -13.61 -19.09
N VAL A 359 1.92 -13.85 -19.22
CA VAL A 359 2.46 -14.78 -20.22
C VAL A 359 2.00 -16.19 -19.88
N GLY A 360 1.63 -16.98 -20.87
CA GLY A 360 1.19 -18.35 -20.67
C GLY A 360 2.32 -19.33 -20.29
N PRO A 361 1.98 -20.57 -19.93
CA PRO A 361 2.96 -21.58 -19.52
C PRO A 361 3.96 -21.98 -20.64
N ASN A 362 3.57 -21.77 -21.89
CA ASN A 362 4.38 -22.10 -23.07
C ASN A 362 4.84 -20.83 -23.84
N GLY A 363 4.81 -19.67 -23.20
CA GLY A 363 5.09 -18.38 -23.83
C GLY A 363 3.83 -17.52 -24.04
N PRO A 364 3.92 -16.47 -24.85
CA PRO A 364 2.81 -15.57 -25.12
C PRO A 364 1.55 -16.28 -25.61
N VAL A 365 0.39 -15.78 -25.18
CA VAL A 365 -0.91 -16.29 -25.60
C VAL A 365 -1.50 -15.41 -26.70
N GLU A 366 -2.44 -15.98 -27.49
CA GLU A 366 -3.10 -15.24 -28.57
C GLU A 366 -3.78 -13.97 -28.06
N GLY A 367 -3.56 -12.87 -28.76
CA GLY A 367 -4.12 -11.55 -28.42
C GLY A 367 -3.29 -10.72 -27.45
N GLN A 368 -2.22 -11.26 -26.85
CA GLN A 368 -1.27 -10.47 -26.06
C GLN A 368 -0.54 -9.44 -26.94
N LYS A 369 -0.32 -8.26 -26.35
CA LYS A 369 0.48 -7.19 -26.96
C LYS A 369 1.52 -6.74 -25.95
N PHE A 370 2.74 -6.55 -26.44
CA PHE A 370 3.86 -6.07 -25.65
C PHE A 370 4.17 -4.62 -25.99
N CYS A 371 4.91 -3.94 -25.12
CA CYS A 371 5.44 -2.60 -25.40
C CYS A 371 6.29 -2.61 -26.68
N SER A 372 6.48 -1.44 -27.27
CA SER A 372 7.25 -1.31 -28.50
C SER A 372 8.66 -1.89 -28.35
N THR A 373 9.02 -2.76 -29.29
CA THR A 373 10.35 -3.42 -29.33
C THR A 373 11.43 -2.55 -29.97
N ALA A 374 11.14 -1.30 -30.33
CA ALA A 374 12.10 -0.45 -31.04
C ALA A 374 13.43 -0.26 -30.25
N ALA A 375 13.35 -0.20 -28.94
CA ALA A 375 14.49 -0.11 -28.04
C ALA A 375 15.36 -1.38 -28.00
N TYR A 376 14.79 -2.55 -28.21
CA TYR A 376 15.51 -3.84 -28.20
C TYR A 376 16.36 -4.10 -29.41
N THR A 377 16.11 -3.42 -30.51
CA THR A 377 16.97 -3.50 -31.71
C THR A 377 18.39 -2.98 -31.43
N GLN A 378 18.55 -2.06 -30.49
CA GLN A 378 19.83 -1.53 -30.06
C GLN A 378 20.75 -2.62 -29.42
N TYR A 379 20.14 -3.58 -28.73
CA TYR A 379 20.85 -4.69 -28.06
C TYR A 379 20.80 -6.00 -28.85
N GLY A 380 20.25 -6.00 -30.06
CA GLY A 380 20.13 -7.20 -30.90
C GLY A 380 19.04 -8.17 -30.45
N ILE A 381 18.13 -7.73 -29.60
CA ILE A 381 16.97 -8.50 -29.13
C ILE A 381 15.76 -8.09 -29.95
N TYR A 382 15.29 -8.99 -30.79
CA TYR A 382 14.21 -8.69 -31.77
C TYR A 382 12.81 -9.08 -31.30
N ASP A 383 12.70 -9.85 -30.21
CA ASP A 383 11.43 -10.33 -29.69
C ASP A 383 11.44 -10.39 -28.16
N PHE A 384 10.78 -9.45 -27.53
CA PHE A 384 10.65 -9.35 -26.08
C PHE A 384 9.96 -10.57 -25.49
N SER A 385 8.94 -11.03 -26.19
CA SER A 385 8.13 -12.14 -25.73
C SER A 385 8.92 -13.45 -25.58
N ALA A 386 9.97 -13.61 -26.38
CA ALA A 386 10.85 -14.79 -26.33
C ALA A 386 11.77 -14.83 -25.10
N LEU A 387 11.88 -13.72 -24.37
CA LEU A 387 12.76 -13.59 -23.20
C LEU A 387 12.02 -13.66 -21.87
N MET A 388 10.68 -13.60 -21.89
CA MET A 388 9.88 -13.64 -20.68
C MET A 388 9.71 -15.05 -20.18
N ASP A 389 9.98 -15.25 -18.90
CA ASP A 389 9.64 -16.49 -18.21
C ASP A 389 8.13 -16.80 -18.33
N PRO A 390 7.73 -18.08 -18.35
CA PRO A 390 6.33 -18.45 -18.19
C PRO A 390 5.70 -17.77 -16.97
N TYR A 391 4.46 -17.34 -17.10
CA TYR A 391 3.69 -16.64 -16.05
C TYR A 391 4.17 -15.21 -15.71
N SER A 392 5.10 -14.63 -16.49
CA SER A 392 5.52 -13.24 -16.33
C SER A 392 4.32 -12.29 -16.41
N SER A 393 4.24 -11.34 -15.46
CA SER A 393 3.24 -10.29 -15.49
C SER A 393 3.59 -9.21 -16.52
N ILE A 394 2.63 -8.81 -17.33
CA ILE A 394 2.66 -7.63 -18.18
C ILE A 394 1.51 -6.67 -17.83
N LYS A 395 0.89 -6.83 -16.67
CA LYS A 395 -0.10 -5.92 -16.12
C LYS A 395 0.49 -4.53 -15.91
N PHE A 396 1.65 -4.47 -15.28
CA PHE A 396 2.35 -3.22 -14.98
C PHE A 396 3.40 -2.94 -16.06
N ARG A 397 3.25 -1.84 -16.78
CA ARG A 397 4.09 -1.49 -17.90
C ARG A 397 4.99 -0.31 -17.60
N PRO A 398 6.13 -0.17 -18.28
CA PRO A 398 6.92 1.06 -18.21
C PRO A 398 6.09 2.22 -18.79
N ASN A 399 6.26 3.41 -18.22
CA ASN A 399 5.57 4.60 -18.71
C ASN A 399 5.90 4.86 -20.19
N GLU A 400 4.89 5.26 -20.98
CA GLU A 400 4.95 5.46 -22.44
C GLU A 400 5.36 4.22 -23.24
N GLY A 401 5.42 3.04 -22.61
CA GLY A 401 5.99 1.84 -23.22
C GLY A 401 7.50 1.91 -23.42
N GLU A 402 8.19 2.81 -22.68
CA GLU A 402 9.63 3.03 -22.79
C GLU A 402 10.41 1.93 -22.06
N ALA A 403 11.23 1.21 -22.78
CA ALA A 403 11.92 0.04 -22.26
C ALA A 403 13.38 0.31 -21.83
N ASP A 404 14.01 1.36 -22.33
CA ASP A 404 15.46 1.62 -22.16
C ASP A 404 15.75 2.81 -21.25
N ASP A 405 15.04 3.94 -21.40
CA ASP A 405 15.25 5.11 -20.55
C ASP A 405 14.49 4.96 -19.23
N TYR A 406 15.21 4.61 -18.17
CA TYR A 406 14.62 4.45 -16.83
C TYR A 406 13.96 5.72 -16.29
N LYS A 407 14.39 6.92 -16.71
CA LYS A 407 13.77 8.18 -16.24
C LYS A 407 12.36 8.33 -16.75
N THR A 408 12.12 7.99 -18.00
CA THR A 408 10.79 7.96 -18.60
C THR A 408 10.00 6.75 -18.09
N ALA A 409 10.57 5.57 -18.19
CA ALA A 409 9.90 4.32 -17.88
C ALA A 409 9.43 4.20 -16.42
N CYS A 410 10.23 4.68 -15.46
CA CYS A 410 9.88 4.61 -14.04
C CYS A 410 9.03 5.78 -13.55
N ALA A 411 8.79 6.80 -14.36
CA ALA A 411 7.89 7.92 -14.05
C ALA A 411 6.42 7.49 -14.23
N THR A 412 5.99 6.49 -13.47
CA THR A 412 4.68 5.84 -13.58
C THR A 412 3.87 5.97 -12.28
N ALA A 413 2.60 5.60 -12.33
CA ALA A 413 1.70 5.62 -11.19
C ALA A 413 1.65 4.26 -10.45
N ILE A 414 1.31 4.29 -9.16
CA ILE A 414 1.07 3.11 -8.31
C ILE A 414 -0.33 3.24 -7.70
N PRO A 415 -1.21 2.22 -7.81
CA PRO A 415 -2.57 2.29 -7.28
C PRO A 415 -2.58 2.23 -5.74
N VAL A 416 -3.43 3.05 -5.13
CA VAL A 416 -3.76 3.03 -3.69
C VAL A 416 -5.17 2.50 -3.48
N MET A 417 -6.10 2.92 -4.35
CA MET A 417 -7.49 2.47 -4.31
C MET A 417 -8.11 2.51 -5.70
N ARG A 418 -8.81 1.44 -6.08
CA ARG A 418 -9.54 1.34 -7.34
C ARG A 418 -11.01 0.98 -7.11
N VAL A 419 -11.86 1.41 -8.02
CA VAL A 419 -13.30 1.15 -7.94
C VAL A 419 -13.63 -0.34 -8.05
N GLU A 420 -12.82 -1.11 -8.76
CA GLU A 420 -12.95 -2.57 -8.88
C GLU A 420 -12.93 -3.29 -7.54
N GLU A 421 -12.07 -2.83 -6.63
CA GLU A 421 -12.04 -3.35 -5.25
C GLU A 421 -13.38 -3.11 -4.56
N MET A 422 -13.99 -1.93 -4.76
CA MET A 422 -15.27 -1.59 -4.14
C MET A 422 -16.41 -2.48 -4.64
N TYR A 423 -16.44 -2.83 -5.93
CA TYR A 423 -17.41 -3.80 -6.46
C TYR A 423 -17.26 -5.19 -5.83
N LEU A 424 -16.02 -5.64 -5.62
CA LEU A 424 -15.74 -6.94 -5.01
C LEU A 424 -15.99 -6.93 -3.50
N ILE A 425 -15.76 -5.81 -2.79
CA ILE A 425 -16.14 -5.65 -1.39
C ILE A 425 -17.67 -5.67 -1.26
N GLU A 426 -18.39 -4.93 -2.10
CA GLU A 426 -19.86 -4.91 -2.06
C GLU A 426 -20.45 -6.30 -2.26
N ALA A 427 -19.96 -7.05 -3.25
CA ALA A 427 -20.43 -8.40 -3.55
C ALA A 427 -20.19 -9.36 -2.37
N GLU A 428 -18.97 -9.38 -1.83
CA GLU A 428 -18.58 -10.21 -0.69
C GLU A 428 -19.39 -9.83 0.56
N ALA A 429 -19.41 -8.56 0.91
CA ALA A 429 -20.09 -8.09 2.11
C ALA A 429 -21.63 -8.32 2.04
N THR A 430 -22.24 -8.12 0.87
CA THR A 430 -23.66 -8.42 0.65
C THR A 430 -23.94 -9.91 0.81
N ALA A 431 -23.02 -10.80 0.36
CA ALA A 431 -23.22 -12.24 0.46
C ALA A 431 -23.33 -12.74 1.91
N HIS A 432 -22.76 -12.03 2.87
CA HIS A 432 -22.91 -12.37 4.30
C HIS A 432 -24.32 -12.14 4.84
N THR A 433 -25.11 -11.30 4.19
CA THR A 433 -26.51 -11.04 4.55
C THR A 433 -27.52 -11.65 3.57
N ASP A 434 -27.15 -11.71 2.29
CA ASP A 434 -27.95 -12.25 1.19
C ASP A 434 -26.99 -12.85 0.12
N ALA A 435 -26.77 -14.16 0.21
CA ALA A 435 -25.88 -14.87 -0.70
C ALA A 435 -26.31 -14.76 -2.18
N ALA A 436 -27.63 -14.77 -2.45
CA ALA A 436 -28.13 -14.66 -3.81
C ALA A 436 -27.86 -13.28 -4.41
N LYS A 437 -28.05 -12.22 -3.62
CA LYS A 437 -27.76 -10.85 -4.03
C LYS A 437 -26.25 -10.60 -4.19
N GLY A 438 -25.42 -11.12 -3.26
CA GLY A 438 -23.95 -11.06 -3.39
C GLY A 438 -23.46 -11.74 -4.68
N LYS A 439 -23.99 -12.91 -5.00
CA LYS A 439 -23.72 -13.63 -6.26
C LYS A 439 -24.14 -12.81 -7.49
N GLU A 440 -25.31 -12.16 -7.45
CA GLU A 440 -25.77 -11.29 -8.54
C GLU A 440 -24.77 -10.14 -8.80
N LEU A 441 -24.35 -9.44 -7.72
CA LEU A 441 -23.38 -8.34 -7.81
C LEU A 441 -22.03 -8.82 -8.35
N LEU A 442 -21.50 -9.93 -7.82
CA LEU A 442 -20.28 -10.54 -8.32
C LEU A 442 -20.38 -10.90 -9.81
N THR A 443 -21.49 -11.52 -10.21
CA THR A 443 -21.70 -11.94 -11.60
C THR A 443 -21.76 -10.71 -12.54
N ALA A 444 -22.40 -9.63 -12.09
CA ALA A 444 -22.46 -8.39 -12.87
C ALA A 444 -21.06 -7.78 -13.09
N PHE A 445 -20.25 -7.71 -12.03
CA PHE A 445 -18.87 -7.28 -12.14
C PHE A 445 -18.05 -8.21 -13.04
N MET A 446 -18.11 -9.52 -12.83
CA MET A 446 -17.31 -10.49 -13.56
C MET A 446 -17.61 -10.52 -15.07
N LYS A 447 -18.84 -10.25 -15.47
CA LYS A 447 -19.18 -10.14 -16.91
C LYS A 447 -18.50 -8.97 -17.63
N THR A 448 -18.00 -8.00 -16.91
CA THR A 448 -17.15 -6.94 -17.48
C THR A 448 -15.71 -7.41 -17.75
N ARG A 449 -15.27 -8.52 -17.12
CA ARG A 449 -13.94 -9.14 -17.27
C ARG A 449 -14.00 -10.34 -18.20
N ASP A 450 -15.00 -11.19 -18.02
CA ASP A 450 -15.25 -12.41 -18.78
C ASP A 450 -16.72 -12.45 -19.26
N PRO A 451 -17.01 -12.16 -20.53
CA PRO A 451 -18.39 -12.20 -21.04
C PRO A 451 -19.08 -13.57 -20.89
N GLN A 452 -18.30 -14.65 -20.77
CA GLN A 452 -18.82 -16.01 -20.59
C GLN A 452 -18.86 -16.47 -19.12
N TYR A 453 -18.53 -15.56 -18.19
CA TYR A 453 -18.49 -15.90 -16.77
C TYR A 453 -19.79 -16.52 -16.28
N SER A 454 -19.64 -17.64 -15.59
CA SER A 454 -20.72 -18.31 -14.87
C SER A 454 -20.18 -18.90 -13.58
N PHE A 455 -20.97 -18.80 -12.53
CA PHE A 455 -20.63 -19.28 -11.20
C PHE A 455 -21.77 -20.11 -10.60
N ALA A 456 -21.49 -21.37 -10.27
CA ALA A 456 -22.51 -22.31 -9.79
C ALA A 456 -22.78 -22.21 -8.28
N GLY A 457 -21.86 -21.67 -7.47
CA GLY A 457 -21.99 -21.56 -6.02
C GLY A 457 -23.27 -20.85 -5.57
N THR A 458 -23.83 -21.27 -4.45
CA THR A 458 -25.12 -20.73 -3.94
C THR A 458 -25.08 -20.35 -2.46
N SER A 459 -24.11 -20.87 -1.70
CA SER A 459 -23.93 -20.53 -0.28
C SER A 459 -23.17 -19.22 -0.12
N THR A 460 -23.31 -18.60 1.05
CA THR A 460 -22.47 -17.44 1.44
C THR A 460 -20.99 -17.75 1.28
N GLN A 461 -20.54 -18.93 1.76
CA GLN A 461 -19.13 -19.32 1.67
C GLN A 461 -18.65 -19.46 0.22
N ASP A 462 -19.48 -20.04 -0.68
CA ASP A 462 -19.14 -20.11 -2.09
C ASP A 462 -18.90 -18.74 -2.70
N VAL A 463 -19.77 -17.75 -2.40
CA VAL A 463 -19.65 -16.39 -2.93
C VAL A 463 -18.43 -15.67 -2.33
N VAL A 464 -18.17 -15.83 -1.04
CA VAL A 464 -17.00 -15.27 -0.36
C VAL A 464 -15.71 -15.84 -0.95
N ASP A 465 -15.63 -17.16 -1.16
CA ASP A 465 -14.46 -17.80 -1.73
C ASP A 465 -14.23 -17.39 -3.18
N GLU A 466 -15.29 -17.20 -3.95
CA GLU A 466 -15.20 -16.72 -5.32
C GLU A 466 -14.78 -15.23 -5.35
N CYS A 467 -15.35 -14.38 -4.50
CA CYS A 467 -14.91 -12.98 -4.38
C CYS A 467 -13.42 -12.90 -3.99
N PHE A 468 -12.97 -13.75 -3.08
CA PHE A 468 -11.55 -13.84 -2.71
C PHE A 468 -10.69 -14.25 -3.91
N LEU A 469 -11.09 -15.25 -4.69
CA LEU A 469 -10.38 -15.64 -5.91
C LEU A 469 -10.31 -14.48 -6.91
N GLN A 470 -11.43 -13.80 -7.12
CA GLN A 470 -11.50 -12.71 -8.10
C GLN A 470 -10.68 -11.49 -7.65
N LYS A 471 -10.62 -11.19 -6.34
CA LYS A 471 -9.73 -10.15 -5.79
C LYS A 471 -8.25 -10.50 -5.99
N ARG A 472 -7.85 -11.77 -5.81
CA ARG A 472 -6.47 -12.22 -6.06
C ARG A 472 -6.01 -11.95 -7.50
N ILE A 473 -6.91 -12.12 -8.46
CA ILE A 473 -6.65 -11.88 -9.89
C ILE A 473 -6.68 -10.37 -10.18
N GLU A 474 -7.75 -9.69 -9.76
CA GLU A 474 -7.98 -8.27 -10.06
C GLU A 474 -6.94 -7.35 -9.43
N LEU A 475 -6.62 -7.61 -8.15
CA LEU A 475 -5.71 -6.78 -7.36
C LEU A 475 -4.28 -7.32 -7.30
N PHE A 476 -3.93 -8.22 -8.24
CA PHE A 476 -2.56 -8.75 -8.35
C PHE A 476 -1.53 -7.60 -8.43
N GLY A 477 -0.52 -7.64 -7.58
CA GLY A 477 0.55 -6.67 -7.56
C GLY A 477 0.25 -5.38 -6.76
N GLU A 478 -0.96 -5.23 -6.20
CA GLU A 478 -1.39 -4.00 -5.54
C GLU A 478 -1.27 -4.05 -4.00
N GLY A 479 -0.85 -5.18 -3.44
CA GLY A 479 -0.60 -5.35 -2.00
C GLY A 479 -1.84 -5.36 -1.11
N GLN A 480 -3.06 -5.43 -1.69
CA GLN A 480 -4.30 -5.39 -0.91
C GLN A 480 -4.77 -6.79 -0.49
N ILE A 481 -4.52 -7.80 -1.29
CA ILE A 481 -5.02 -9.15 -1.03
C ILE A 481 -4.44 -9.80 0.24
N PHE A 482 -3.27 -9.37 0.67
CA PHE A 482 -2.67 -9.77 1.95
C PHE A 482 -3.65 -9.63 3.13
N PHE A 483 -4.43 -8.56 3.14
CA PHE A 483 -5.40 -8.29 4.20
C PHE A 483 -6.59 -9.26 4.18
N ASP A 484 -7.00 -9.70 2.98
CA ASP A 484 -8.06 -10.71 2.85
C ASP A 484 -7.55 -12.12 3.20
N TYR A 485 -6.32 -12.50 2.85
CA TYR A 485 -5.69 -13.72 3.36
C TYR A 485 -5.73 -13.76 4.89
N LYS A 486 -5.34 -12.64 5.51
CA LYS A 486 -5.26 -12.53 6.97
C LYS A 486 -6.63 -12.56 7.61
N ARG A 487 -7.60 -11.79 7.11
CA ARG A 487 -8.97 -11.71 7.64
C ARG A 487 -9.73 -13.03 7.46
N LEU A 488 -9.69 -13.60 6.28
CA LEU A 488 -10.42 -14.84 5.94
C LEU A 488 -9.71 -16.11 6.43
N ASN A 489 -8.64 -16.00 7.17
CA ASN A 489 -7.85 -17.13 7.67
C ASN A 489 -7.38 -18.10 6.56
N LYS A 490 -6.98 -17.55 5.40
CA LYS A 490 -6.57 -18.35 4.24
C LYS A 490 -5.15 -18.88 4.40
N SER A 491 -4.98 -20.16 4.05
CA SER A 491 -3.67 -20.82 4.01
C SER A 491 -2.85 -20.39 2.78
N VAL A 492 -1.53 -20.55 2.86
CA VAL A 492 -0.59 -20.45 1.76
C VAL A 492 -0.04 -21.84 1.45
N ASP A 493 -0.13 -22.26 0.20
CA ASP A 493 0.49 -23.50 -0.30
C ASP A 493 1.26 -23.20 -1.58
N ARG A 494 2.59 -23.27 -1.52
CA ARG A 494 3.53 -23.07 -2.64
C ARG A 494 4.28 -24.37 -2.98
N THR A 495 3.77 -25.54 -2.49
CA THR A 495 4.44 -26.85 -2.60
C THR A 495 3.76 -27.79 -3.58
N TYR A 496 2.69 -27.35 -4.26
CA TYR A 496 1.96 -28.17 -5.23
C TYR A 496 2.82 -28.51 -6.45
N GLU A 497 2.46 -29.59 -7.13
CA GLU A 497 3.19 -30.07 -8.32
C GLU A 497 3.14 -29.03 -9.45
N HIS A 498 4.28 -28.81 -10.10
CA HIS A 498 4.46 -27.80 -11.17
C HIS A 498 4.25 -26.34 -10.74
N ASN A 499 4.45 -26.04 -9.45
CA ASN A 499 4.48 -24.65 -9.00
C ASN A 499 5.70 -23.90 -9.60
N ASN A 500 5.58 -22.58 -9.71
CA ASN A 500 6.66 -21.71 -10.21
C ASN A 500 7.36 -20.93 -9.09
N TRP A 501 7.37 -21.45 -7.86
CA TRP A 501 8.06 -20.85 -6.72
C TRP A 501 9.48 -21.38 -6.59
N PRO A 502 10.47 -20.52 -6.26
CA PRO A 502 11.82 -20.97 -5.89
C PRO A 502 11.76 -21.94 -4.70
N THR A 503 12.57 -22.98 -4.69
CA THR A 503 12.58 -24.01 -3.63
C THR A 503 12.69 -23.43 -2.22
N THR A 504 13.44 -22.34 -2.04
CA THR A 504 13.61 -21.65 -0.76
C THR A 504 12.38 -20.89 -0.28
N ALA A 505 11.39 -20.66 -1.15
CA ALA A 505 10.13 -19.98 -0.85
C ALA A 505 8.93 -20.92 -0.85
N GLN A 506 9.15 -22.24 -1.09
CA GLN A 506 8.11 -23.27 -1.06
C GLN A 506 7.73 -23.59 0.39
N LEU A 507 6.68 -22.95 0.85
CA LEU A 507 6.12 -23.09 2.19
C LEU A 507 4.65 -23.46 2.11
N LYS A 508 4.17 -24.17 3.14
CA LYS A 508 2.77 -24.58 3.27
C LYS A 508 2.28 -24.34 4.67
N THR A 509 1.09 -23.77 4.78
CA THR A 509 0.37 -23.57 6.04
C THR A 509 -1.02 -24.18 5.96
N THR A 510 -1.66 -24.40 7.11
CA THR A 510 -3.05 -24.91 7.16
C THR A 510 -4.08 -23.82 7.39
N THR A 511 -3.63 -22.68 7.91
CA THR A 511 -4.42 -21.46 8.09
C THR A 511 -3.58 -20.25 7.66
N ARG A 512 -3.99 -19.02 8.03
CA ARG A 512 -3.17 -17.81 7.77
C ARG A 512 -1.74 -18.04 8.27
N PRO A 513 -0.72 -17.68 7.48
CA PRO A 513 0.68 -17.81 7.90
C PRO A 513 1.01 -16.98 9.14
N ALA A 514 1.88 -17.51 10.02
CA ALA A 514 2.37 -16.76 11.17
C ALA A 514 3.09 -15.47 10.77
N TRP A 515 3.79 -15.46 9.62
CA TRP A 515 4.49 -14.27 9.11
C TRP A 515 3.59 -13.12 8.64
N MET A 516 2.26 -13.32 8.60
CA MET A 516 1.31 -12.23 8.34
C MET A 516 0.99 -11.38 9.60
N ASN A 517 1.47 -11.77 10.76
CA ASN A 517 1.40 -11.00 12.00
C ASN A 517 2.75 -10.30 12.22
N TRP A 518 2.96 -9.14 11.60
CA TRP A 518 4.25 -8.48 11.62
C TRP A 518 4.66 -8.05 13.04
N PRO A 519 5.91 -8.32 13.46
CA PRO A 519 6.42 -7.83 14.73
C PRO A 519 6.72 -6.33 14.65
N ILE A 520 6.55 -5.64 15.75
CA ILE A 520 6.90 -4.22 15.88
C ILE A 520 8.42 -4.08 15.90
N SER A 521 8.93 -3.08 15.17
CA SER A 521 10.36 -2.79 15.02
C SER A 521 11.08 -2.68 16.36
N ILE A 522 12.32 -3.18 16.42
CA ILE A 522 13.21 -3.05 17.58
C ILE A 522 13.40 -1.59 18.01
N ASN A 523 13.36 -0.64 17.09
CA ASN A 523 13.48 0.78 17.40
C ASN A 523 12.33 1.24 18.31
N GLU A 524 11.10 0.84 18.01
CA GLU A 524 9.94 1.13 18.87
C GLU A 524 10.02 0.37 20.19
N VAL A 525 10.33 -0.92 20.17
CA VAL A 525 10.47 -1.75 21.36
C VAL A 525 11.48 -1.16 22.37
N ASN A 526 12.56 -0.55 21.88
CA ASN A 526 13.58 0.08 22.72
C ASN A 526 13.15 1.45 23.28
N ASN A 527 12.32 2.20 22.54
CA ASN A 527 11.99 3.58 22.87
C ASN A 527 10.60 3.75 23.52
N ASN A 528 9.71 2.74 23.39
CA ASN A 528 8.38 2.76 23.97
C ASN A 528 8.23 1.65 25.03
N ALA A 529 8.21 2.03 26.30
CA ALA A 529 8.18 1.10 27.42
C ALA A 529 6.93 0.21 27.43
N ALA A 530 5.77 0.73 26.98
CA ALA A 530 4.51 0.00 26.97
C ALA A 530 4.44 -1.09 25.88
N VAL A 531 5.26 -0.99 24.83
CA VAL A 531 5.30 -1.98 23.72
C VAL A 531 6.28 -3.12 24.00
N ARG A 532 7.31 -2.85 24.80
CA ARG A 532 8.46 -3.75 25.05
C ARG A 532 8.08 -5.19 25.37
N ASP A 533 7.05 -5.39 26.19
CA ASP A 533 6.61 -6.70 26.65
C ASP A 533 5.41 -7.26 25.86
N TYR A 534 4.90 -6.49 24.91
CA TYR A 534 3.70 -6.82 24.13
C TYR A 534 3.95 -6.84 22.62
N ASN A 535 5.19 -7.08 22.18
CA ASN A 535 5.47 -7.28 20.75
C ASN A 535 4.86 -8.61 20.26
N ASN A 536 4.55 -8.68 18.96
CA ASN A 536 4.16 -9.93 18.35
C ASN A 536 5.30 -10.95 18.42
N PRO A 537 4.99 -12.25 18.57
CA PRO A 537 5.99 -13.31 18.53
C PRO A 537 6.73 -13.31 17.20
N SER A 538 8.02 -13.67 17.23
CA SER A 538 8.77 -13.94 16.00
C SER A 538 8.18 -15.12 15.26
N CYS A 539 8.10 -15.03 13.95
CA CYS A 539 7.61 -16.11 13.09
C CYS A 539 8.72 -16.87 12.34
N THR A 540 9.99 -16.48 12.55
CA THR A 540 11.13 -16.98 11.76
C THR A 540 11.36 -18.50 11.85
N ASP A 541 10.90 -19.14 12.90
CA ASP A 541 11.05 -20.59 13.14
C ASP A 541 9.71 -21.36 13.07
N ALA A 542 8.60 -20.68 12.82
CA ALA A 542 7.27 -21.24 12.95
C ALA A 542 7.00 -22.44 12.02
N TYR A 543 7.69 -22.53 10.88
CA TYR A 543 7.47 -23.55 9.85
C TYR A 543 8.78 -24.27 9.43
N LYS A 544 9.77 -24.34 10.32
CA LYS A 544 11.02 -25.11 10.13
C LYS A 544 10.84 -26.59 10.34
#